data_d636e38b127b654906c5d4e81b9cd94d
#
_entry.id   d636e38b127b654906c5d4e81b9cd94d
#
_cell.length_a   1.000
_cell.length_b   1.000
_cell.length_c   1.000
_cell.angle_alpha   90.00
_cell.angle_beta   90.00
_cell.angle_gamma   90.00
#
_symmetry.space_group_name_H-M   'P 1'
#
loop_
_entity.id
_entity.type
_entity.pdbx_description
1 polymer ?
#
loop_
_entity_poly.entity_id
_entity_poly.type
_entity_poly.pdbx_seq_one_letter_code
_entity_poly.pdbx_strand_id
1 'polypeptide(L)'
;MTLADRIVVLQAGKVEQVGTPMELYDKPANTFVAGFIGSPKMNFITGAPAAAYKAHTLGIRPEHFVLSDSKGDLTGTVEYTEVLGSDSFLYVNTPQGMLTIREEGKTGFRPGVTAFVTPQAAQVHRFGEDGKRLA
;
A
#
# COMPACT_ATOMS: atom_id res chain seq x y z
N MET A 1 5.74 2.49 -14.68
CA MET A 1 4.96 3.19 -15.71
C MET A 1 5.88 3.95 -16.62
N THR A 2 5.55 3.99 -17.87
CA THR A 2 6.33 4.70 -18.87
C THR A 2 5.67 6.02 -19.25
N LEU A 3 6.14 6.63 -20.31
CA LEU A 3 5.77 7.97 -20.73
C LEU A 3 4.40 8.05 -21.46
N ALA A 4 3.41 7.30 -20.98
CA ALA A 4 2.08 7.37 -21.57
C ALA A 4 1.38 8.67 -21.18
N ASP A 5 0.73 9.33 -22.11
CA ASP A 5 -0.07 10.51 -21.82
C ASP A 5 -1.32 10.15 -21.03
N ARG A 6 -1.91 9.02 -21.38
CA ARG A 6 -3.12 8.52 -20.73
C ARG A 6 -3.06 7.01 -20.65
N ILE A 7 -3.65 6.46 -19.60
CA ILE A 7 -3.75 5.02 -19.37
C ILE A 7 -5.22 4.66 -19.26
N VAL A 8 -5.58 3.55 -19.91
CA VAL A 8 -6.91 2.97 -19.79
C VAL A 8 -6.76 1.64 -19.05
N VAL A 9 -7.41 1.51 -17.90
CA VAL A 9 -7.40 0.28 -17.12
C VAL A 9 -8.69 -0.47 -17.39
N LEU A 10 -8.56 -1.71 -17.87
CA LEU A 10 -9.69 -2.57 -18.25
C LEU A 10 -9.78 -3.77 -17.32
N GLN A 11 -11.00 -4.16 -16.98
CA GLN A 11 -11.29 -5.40 -16.27
C GLN A 11 -12.49 -6.06 -16.91
N ALA A 12 -12.32 -7.31 -17.34
CA ALA A 12 -13.39 -8.09 -17.99
C ALA A 12 -14.06 -7.33 -19.14
N GLY A 13 -13.27 -6.60 -19.92
CA GLY A 13 -13.76 -5.82 -21.06
C GLY A 13 -14.38 -4.48 -20.73
N LYS A 14 -14.46 -4.13 -19.44
CA LYS A 14 -15.00 -2.85 -19.00
C LYS A 14 -13.89 -1.88 -18.63
N VAL A 15 -14.08 -0.60 -18.93
CA VAL A 15 -13.16 0.45 -18.53
C VAL A 15 -13.37 0.73 -17.03
N GLU A 16 -12.32 0.53 -16.25
CA GLU A 16 -12.33 0.84 -14.81
C GLU A 16 -11.92 2.28 -14.54
N GLN A 17 -10.94 2.76 -15.26
CA GLN A 17 -10.50 4.14 -15.14
C GLN A 17 -9.67 4.55 -16.36
N VAL A 18 -9.77 5.82 -16.74
CA VAL A 18 -8.94 6.46 -17.76
C VAL A 18 -8.33 7.71 -17.14
N GLY A 19 -7.05 7.91 -17.34
CA GLY A 19 -6.40 9.14 -16.85
C GLY A 19 -4.92 9.13 -17.12
N THR A 20 -4.25 10.18 -16.63
CA THR A 20 -2.78 10.21 -16.68
C THR A 20 -2.21 9.23 -15.66
N PRO A 21 -0.94 8.80 -15.83
CA PRO A 21 -0.29 7.94 -14.82
C PRO A 21 -0.39 8.49 -13.40
N MET A 22 -0.19 9.80 -13.22
CA MET A 22 -0.27 10.41 -11.90
C MET A 22 -1.69 10.40 -11.33
N GLU A 23 -2.69 10.62 -12.15
CA GLU A 23 -4.08 10.57 -11.70
C GLU A 23 -4.46 9.18 -11.18
N LEU A 24 -4.05 8.14 -11.91
CA LEU A 24 -4.33 6.77 -11.50
C LEU A 24 -3.56 6.38 -10.24
N TYR A 25 -2.34 6.90 -10.09
CA TYR A 25 -1.53 6.67 -8.91
C TYR A 25 -2.10 7.41 -7.68
N ASP A 26 -2.43 8.68 -7.84
CA ASP A 26 -2.87 9.53 -6.73
C ASP A 26 -4.32 9.27 -6.32
N LYS A 27 -5.20 8.97 -7.28
CA LYS A 27 -6.64 8.78 -7.02
C LYS A 27 -7.19 7.60 -7.81
N PRO A 28 -6.76 6.37 -7.49
CA PRO A 28 -7.34 5.20 -8.14
C PRO A 28 -8.83 5.09 -7.80
N ALA A 29 -9.64 4.82 -8.80
CA ALA A 29 -11.10 4.81 -8.66
C ALA A 29 -11.60 3.65 -7.80
N ASN A 30 -10.85 2.55 -7.77
CA ASN A 30 -11.23 1.37 -7.01
C ASN A 30 -9.99 0.52 -6.66
N THR A 31 -10.22 -0.56 -5.92
CA THR A 31 -9.14 -1.46 -5.49
C THR A 31 -8.46 -2.14 -6.67
N PHE A 32 -9.19 -2.45 -7.74
CA PHE A 32 -8.59 -3.06 -8.92
C PHE A 32 -7.54 -2.15 -9.55
N VAL A 33 -7.89 -0.88 -9.78
CA VAL A 33 -6.96 0.10 -10.36
C VAL A 33 -5.78 0.33 -9.41
N ALA A 34 -6.07 0.48 -8.10
CA ALA A 34 -5.04 0.71 -7.10
C ALA A 34 -4.01 -0.42 -7.05
N GLY A 35 -4.48 -1.67 -7.15
CA GLY A 35 -3.59 -2.84 -7.15
C GLY A 35 -2.86 -3.03 -8.47
N PHE A 36 -3.38 -2.49 -9.55
CA PHE A 36 -2.79 -2.60 -10.88
C PHE A 36 -1.66 -1.59 -11.11
N ILE A 37 -1.80 -0.40 -10.56
CA ILE A 37 -0.86 0.70 -10.77
C ILE A 37 0.22 0.70 -9.67
N GLY A 38 1.46 0.66 -10.10
CA GLY A 38 2.62 0.73 -9.20
C GLY A 38 3.31 -0.60 -9.02
N SER A 39 4.57 -0.54 -8.60
CA SER A 39 5.38 -1.72 -8.31
C SER A 39 6.32 -1.38 -7.16
N PRO A 40 6.29 -2.12 -6.04
CA PRO A 40 5.32 -3.18 -5.73
C PRO A 40 3.88 -2.67 -5.62
N LYS A 41 2.96 -3.62 -5.56
CA LYS A 41 1.54 -3.29 -5.46
C LYS A 41 1.20 -2.60 -4.15
N MET A 42 0.10 -1.81 -4.19
CA MET A 42 -0.47 -1.23 -2.99
C MET A 42 -0.84 -2.31 -1.98
N ASN A 43 -0.62 -2.03 -0.70
CA ASN A 43 -1.09 -2.89 0.38
C ASN A 43 -2.56 -2.60 0.64
N PHE A 44 -3.35 -3.67 0.84
CA PHE A 44 -4.76 -3.54 1.21
C PHE A 44 -4.98 -4.12 2.59
N ILE A 45 -5.60 -3.34 3.46
CA ILE A 45 -5.84 -3.70 4.86
C ILE A 45 -7.33 -3.59 5.14
N THR A 46 -7.91 -4.65 5.70
CA THR A 46 -9.32 -4.70 6.09
C THR A 46 -9.43 -4.85 7.61
N GLY A 47 -10.66 -4.89 8.10
CA GLY A 47 -10.92 -5.13 9.52
C GLY A 47 -10.82 -3.87 10.38
N ALA A 48 -10.39 -4.03 11.62
CA ALA A 48 -10.34 -2.94 12.60
C ALA A 48 -9.54 -1.72 12.16
N PRO A 49 -8.34 -1.87 11.55
CA PRO A 49 -7.60 -0.71 11.07
C PRO A 49 -8.36 0.09 10.02
N ALA A 50 -9.08 -0.59 9.12
CA ALA A 50 -9.88 0.08 8.10
C ALA A 50 -11.10 0.77 8.72
N ALA A 51 -11.73 0.12 9.68
CA ALA A 51 -12.87 0.68 10.39
C ALA A 51 -12.50 1.99 11.11
N ALA A 52 -11.30 2.09 11.63
CA ALA A 52 -10.80 3.31 12.26
C ALA A 52 -10.77 4.50 11.29
N TYR A 53 -10.66 4.24 10.00
CA TYR A 53 -10.71 5.26 8.95
C TYR A 53 -12.09 5.34 8.27
N LYS A 54 -13.09 4.67 8.84
CA LYS A 54 -14.45 4.61 8.30
C LYS A 54 -14.47 4.07 6.87
N ALA A 55 -13.71 2.98 6.66
CA ALA A 55 -13.60 2.33 5.36
C ALA A 55 -13.70 0.83 5.52
N HIS A 56 -14.04 0.14 4.44
CA HIS A 56 -13.98 -1.32 4.39
C HIS A 56 -12.55 -1.79 4.15
N THR A 57 -11.83 -1.08 3.27
CA THR A 57 -10.47 -1.41 2.89
C THR A 57 -9.63 -0.13 2.87
N LEU A 58 -8.42 -0.22 3.44
CA LEU A 58 -7.41 0.82 3.27
C LEU A 58 -6.43 0.37 2.20
N GLY A 59 -6.03 1.31 1.34
CA GLY A 59 -4.95 1.10 0.39
C GLY A 59 -3.78 1.97 0.78
N ILE A 60 -2.61 1.37 0.95
CA ILE A 60 -1.41 2.10 1.38
C ILE A 60 -0.24 1.64 0.53
N ARG A 61 0.41 2.60 -0.15
CA ARG A 61 1.59 2.32 -0.96
C ARG A 61 2.75 1.91 -0.04
N PRO A 62 3.66 1.05 -0.51
CA PRO A 62 4.79 0.60 0.31
C PRO A 62 5.62 1.73 0.92
N GLU A 63 5.75 2.85 0.22
CA GLU A 63 6.52 4.02 0.67
C GLU A 63 5.77 4.92 1.64
N HIS A 64 4.50 4.65 1.92
CA HIS A 64 3.65 5.51 2.75
C HIS A 64 3.40 4.94 4.14
N PHE A 65 4.34 4.17 4.65
CA PHE A 65 4.35 3.70 6.04
C PHE A 65 5.49 4.33 6.82
N VAL A 66 5.27 4.48 8.12
CA VAL A 66 6.33 4.82 9.06
C VAL A 66 6.63 3.58 9.90
N LEU A 67 7.91 3.21 9.96
CA LEU A 67 8.37 2.07 10.76
C LEU A 67 8.91 2.54 12.11
N SER A 68 8.65 1.76 13.15
CA SER A 68 9.19 2.00 14.48
C SER A 68 9.53 0.65 15.13
N ASP A 69 10.49 0.66 16.05
CA ASP A 69 10.83 -0.50 16.87
C ASP A 69 10.11 -0.49 18.22
N SER A 70 9.31 0.53 18.49
CA SER A 70 8.69 0.73 19.81
C SER A 70 7.19 0.86 19.78
N LYS A 71 6.60 1.53 18.79
CA LYS A 71 5.14 1.72 18.75
C LYS A 71 4.65 2.02 17.33
N GLY A 72 3.40 1.67 17.07
CA GLY A 72 2.71 1.96 15.80
C GLY A 72 1.31 1.39 15.82
N ASP A 73 0.55 1.73 14.79
CA ASP A 73 -0.84 1.28 14.67
C ASP A 73 -0.97 -0.22 14.40
N LEU A 74 0.01 -0.77 13.68
CA LEU A 74 0.04 -2.18 13.34
C LEU A 74 1.33 -2.78 13.87
N THR A 75 1.26 -4.05 14.28
CA THR A 75 2.43 -4.77 14.78
C THR A 75 2.61 -6.04 13.96
N GLY A 76 3.83 -6.32 13.56
CA GLY A 76 4.12 -7.52 12.80
C GLY A 76 5.54 -8.00 12.98
N THR A 77 5.83 -9.13 12.34
CA THR A 77 7.16 -9.72 12.34
C THR A 77 7.76 -9.57 10.95
N VAL A 78 8.98 -9.08 10.88
CA VAL A 78 9.70 -8.98 9.61
C VAL A 78 10.04 -10.39 9.15
N GLU A 79 9.47 -10.81 8.01
CA GLU A 79 9.72 -12.14 7.46
C GLU A 79 11.02 -12.17 6.68
N TYR A 80 11.23 -11.19 5.81
CA TYR A 80 12.48 -11.03 5.09
C TYR A 80 12.62 -9.60 4.57
N THR A 81 13.82 -9.28 4.12
CA THR A 81 14.15 -7.96 3.59
C THR A 81 14.90 -8.10 2.29
N GLU A 82 14.75 -7.11 1.40
CA GLU A 82 15.52 -6.99 0.18
C GLU A 82 16.22 -5.63 0.16
N VAL A 83 17.53 -5.62 0.03
CA VAL A 83 18.29 -4.38 -0.07
C VAL A 83 18.63 -4.15 -1.53
N LEU A 84 18.12 -3.07 -2.10
CA LEU A 84 18.22 -2.77 -3.52
C LEU A 84 19.03 -1.49 -3.78
N GLY A 85 20.16 -1.33 -3.10
CA GLY A 85 21.00 -0.16 -3.26
C GLY A 85 20.42 1.07 -2.56
N SER A 86 19.64 1.88 -3.28
CA SER A 86 19.07 3.11 -2.72
C SER A 86 17.90 2.88 -1.78
N ASP A 87 17.25 1.71 -1.88
CA ASP A 87 16.05 1.40 -1.09
C ASP A 87 16.13 -0.01 -0.54
N SER A 88 15.31 -0.26 0.48
CA SER A 88 15.05 -1.59 1.02
C SER A 88 13.57 -1.87 1.02
N PHE A 89 13.18 -3.12 0.75
CA PHE A 89 11.82 -3.58 0.94
C PHE A 89 11.77 -4.52 2.12
N LEU A 90 10.79 -4.32 2.99
CA LEU A 90 10.53 -5.19 4.12
C LEU A 90 9.19 -5.87 3.92
N TYR A 91 9.16 -7.16 4.19
CA TYR A 91 7.95 -7.96 4.11
C TYR A 91 7.58 -8.33 5.54
N VAL A 92 6.51 -7.69 6.03
CA VAL A 92 6.11 -7.75 7.43
C VAL A 92 4.80 -8.52 7.57
N ASN A 93 4.83 -9.60 8.32
CA ASN A 93 3.65 -10.43 8.56
C ASN A 93 2.87 -9.86 9.75
N THR A 94 1.65 -9.41 9.49
CA THR A 94 0.76 -8.83 10.50
C THR A 94 -0.52 -9.64 10.62
N PRO A 95 -1.33 -9.45 11.66
CA PRO A 95 -2.66 -10.07 11.74
C PRO A 95 -3.56 -9.71 10.55
N GLN A 96 -3.30 -8.59 9.88
CA GLN A 96 -4.04 -8.17 8.70
C GLN A 96 -3.46 -8.71 7.39
N GLY A 97 -2.40 -9.51 7.47
CA GLY A 97 -1.72 -10.10 6.33
C GLY A 97 -0.31 -9.57 6.14
N MET A 98 0.33 -10.00 5.06
CA MET A 98 1.69 -9.60 4.73
C MET A 98 1.68 -8.20 4.12
N LEU A 99 2.47 -7.30 4.69
CA LEU A 99 2.64 -5.95 4.19
C LEU A 99 3.99 -5.81 3.51
N THR A 100 4.03 -5.11 2.39
CA THR A 100 5.26 -4.73 1.71
C THR A 100 5.55 -3.26 2.03
N ILE A 101 6.71 -2.99 2.60
CA ILE A 101 7.09 -1.65 3.06
C ILE A 101 8.40 -1.26 2.41
N ARG A 102 8.46 -0.04 1.88
CA ARG A 102 9.67 0.52 1.28
C ARG A 102 10.29 1.51 2.24
N GLU A 103 11.60 1.36 2.45
CA GLU A 103 12.39 2.26 3.29
C GLU A 103 13.59 2.74 2.49
N GLU A 104 13.96 4.01 2.62
CA GLU A 104 15.13 4.55 1.95
C GLU A 104 16.42 3.97 2.56
N GLY A 105 17.37 3.66 1.70
CA GLY A 105 18.66 3.15 2.13
C GLY A 105 18.59 1.73 2.65
N LYS A 106 19.51 1.42 3.56
CA LYS A 106 19.55 0.11 4.21
C LYS A 106 18.64 0.13 5.43
N THR A 107 17.81 -0.91 5.54
CA THR A 107 16.96 -1.03 6.72
C THR A 107 17.75 -1.49 7.94
N GLY A 108 17.37 -0.99 9.12
CA GLY A 108 17.87 -1.49 10.39
C GLY A 108 17.09 -2.70 10.92
N PHE A 109 15.99 -3.05 10.27
CA PHE A 109 15.17 -4.19 10.67
C PHE A 109 15.71 -5.48 10.05
N ARG A 110 15.69 -6.55 10.84
CA ARG A 110 16.18 -7.86 10.42
C ARG A 110 15.05 -8.87 10.45
N PRO A 111 15.12 -9.95 9.64
CA PRO A 111 14.14 -11.03 9.73
C PRO A 111 13.99 -11.55 11.15
N GLY A 112 12.75 -11.81 11.56
CA GLY A 112 12.42 -12.30 12.90
C GLY A 112 12.17 -11.22 13.94
N VAL A 113 12.46 -9.96 13.62
CA VAL A 113 12.28 -8.83 14.55
C VAL A 113 10.86 -8.28 14.46
N THR A 114 10.33 -7.83 15.59
CA THR A 114 9.04 -7.16 15.64
C THR A 114 9.17 -5.75 15.07
N ALA A 115 8.27 -5.39 14.17
CA ALA A 115 8.19 -4.04 13.64
C ALA A 115 6.81 -3.45 13.92
N PHE A 116 6.79 -2.17 14.24
CA PHE A 116 5.56 -1.40 14.41
C PHE A 116 5.40 -0.51 13.19
N VAL A 117 4.22 -0.54 12.59
CA VAL A 117 3.98 0.07 11.29
C VAL A 117 2.80 1.01 11.39
N THR A 118 2.98 2.24 10.97
CA THR A 118 1.90 3.24 10.99
C THR A 118 1.73 3.82 9.60
N PRO A 119 0.51 3.77 9.03
CA PRO A 119 0.25 4.45 7.76
C PRO A 119 0.40 5.96 7.90
N GLN A 120 0.94 6.61 6.87
CA GLN A 120 0.93 8.06 6.80
C GLN A 120 -0.50 8.51 6.46
N ALA A 121 -1.20 9.06 7.42
CA ALA A 121 -2.64 9.33 7.31
C ALA A 121 -3.03 10.11 6.06
N ALA A 122 -2.22 11.09 5.66
CA ALA A 122 -2.49 11.90 4.48
C ALA A 122 -2.39 11.12 3.16
N GLN A 123 -1.77 9.94 3.18
CA GLN A 123 -1.52 9.13 2.00
C GLN A 123 -2.39 7.86 1.96
N VAL A 124 -3.27 7.67 2.92
CA VAL A 124 -4.15 6.51 2.99
C VAL A 124 -5.28 6.66 1.99
N HIS A 125 -5.51 5.61 1.20
CA HIS A 125 -6.66 5.53 0.31
C HIS A 125 -7.75 4.71 0.99
N ARG A 126 -9.00 5.14 0.86
CA ARG A 126 -10.14 4.49 1.49
C ARG A 126 -11.06 3.93 0.42
N PHE A 127 -11.45 2.67 0.60
CA PHE A 127 -12.35 2.00 -0.35
C PHE A 127 -13.51 1.37 0.42
N GLY A 128 -14.69 1.37 -0.21
CA GLY A 128 -15.87 0.75 0.34
C GLY A 128 -15.89 -0.76 0.13
N GLU A 129 -16.95 -1.40 0.62
CA GLU A 129 -17.13 -2.84 0.50
C GLU A 129 -17.19 -3.28 -0.98
N ASP A 130 -17.70 -2.42 -1.85
CA ASP A 130 -17.76 -2.66 -3.29
C ASP A 130 -16.42 -2.42 -4.00
N GLY A 131 -15.38 -2.02 -3.27
CA GLY A 131 -14.08 -1.72 -3.82
C GLY A 131 -13.93 -0.32 -4.38
N LYS A 132 -14.99 0.49 -4.37
CA LYS A 132 -14.93 1.83 -4.91
C LYS A 132 -14.34 2.83 -3.94
N ARG A 133 -13.62 3.80 -4.48
CA ARG A 133 -12.99 4.85 -3.69
C ARG A 133 -14.03 5.66 -2.90
N LEU A 134 -13.74 5.89 -1.64
CA LEU A 134 -14.53 6.78 -0.78
C LEU A 134 -13.94 8.19 -0.83
N ALA A 135 -14.82 9.16 -0.65
CA ALA A 135 -14.44 10.58 -0.66
C ALA A 135 -13.51 10.93 0.52
#